data_211d3d7fe1a9ed2d350bfbadb65de405
#
_entry.id   211d3d7fe1a9ed2d350bfbadb65de405
#
_cell.length_a   1.000
_cell.length_b   1.000
_cell.length_c   1.000
_cell.angle_alpha   90.00
_cell.angle_beta   90.00
_cell.angle_gamma   90.00
#
_symmetry.space_group_name_H-M   'P 1'
#
loop_
_entity.id
_entity.type
_entity.pdbx_description
1 polymer ?
#
loop_
_entity_poly.entity_id
_entity_poly.type
_entity_poly.pdbx_seq_one_letter_code
_entity_poly.pdbx_strand_id
1 'polypeptide(L)'
;MLPGLERVIGADTTALARQFGQPRLDVIEGDARKLQFSGRACVLDVYLYPPSPGAAPRATYVDARRESDGQDVDRASCVAALRRN
;
A
#
# COMPACT_ATOMS: atom_id res chain seq x y z
N MET A 1 -3.92 15.76 -2.88
CA MET A 1 -3.53 14.34 -2.92
C MET A 1 -2.34 14.17 -3.84
N LEU A 2 -1.44 13.27 -3.51
CA LEU A 2 -0.21 13.06 -4.28
C LEU A 2 -0.53 12.44 -5.64
N PRO A 3 0.02 12.99 -6.74
CA PRO A 3 -0.20 12.42 -8.07
C PRO A 3 0.23 10.94 -8.13
N GLY A 4 -0.61 10.10 -8.72
CA GLY A 4 -0.34 8.67 -8.85
C GLY A 4 -0.76 7.84 -7.65
N LEU A 5 -1.19 8.45 -6.54
CA LEU A 5 -1.62 7.75 -5.34
C LEU A 5 -3.11 7.91 -5.05
N GLU A 6 -3.86 8.52 -5.94
CA GLU A 6 -5.27 8.87 -5.70
C GLU A 6 -6.14 7.66 -5.42
N ARG A 7 -5.84 6.53 -6.03
CA ARG A 7 -6.62 5.30 -5.83
C ARG A 7 -6.11 4.47 -4.66
N VAL A 8 -4.98 4.83 -4.11
CA VAL A 8 -4.38 4.09 -2.99
C VAL A 8 -4.75 4.76 -1.68
N ILE A 9 -4.49 6.07 -1.57
CA ILE A 9 -4.84 6.81 -0.36
C ILE A 9 -6.36 6.85 -0.23
N GLY A 10 -6.86 6.42 0.92
CA GLY A 10 -8.29 6.30 1.17
C GLY A 10 -8.89 4.94 0.84
N ALA A 11 -8.14 4.07 0.20
CA ALA A 11 -8.63 2.73 -0.15
C ALA A 11 -8.71 1.81 1.06
N ASP A 12 -9.68 0.93 1.08
CA ASP A 12 -9.75 -0.14 2.08
C ASP A 12 -8.98 -1.37 1.58
N THR A 13 -8.94 -2.42 2.41
CA THR A 13 -8.17 -3.63 2.09
C THR A 13 -8.69 -4.33 0.83
N THR A 14 -10.00 -4.32 0.62
CA THR A 14 -10.60 -4.94 -0.56
C THR A 14 -10.18 -4.21 -1.84
N ALA A 15 -10.25 -2.87 -1.82
CA ALA A 15 -9.85 -2.07 -2.97
C ALA A 15 -8.35 -2.25 -3.29
N LEU A 16 -7.51 -2.34 -2.27
CA LEU A 16 -6.09 -2.57 -2.47
C LEU A 16 -5.81 -3.95 -3.06
N ALA A 17 -6.51 -4.97 -2.58
CA ALA A 17 -6.34 -6.32 -3.13
C ALA A 17 -6.78 -6.40 -4.60
N ARG A 18 -7.80 -5.63 -4.98
CA ARG A 18 -8.22 -5.56 -6.38
C ARG A 18 -7.15 -4.94 -7.26
N GLN A 19 -6.42 -3.95 -6.74
CA GLN A 19 -5.39 -3.25 -7.50
C GLN A 19 -4.09 -4.03 -7.60
N PHE A 20 -3.68 -4.68 -6.51
CA PHE A 20 -2.34 -5.25 -6.40
C PHE A 20 -2.31 -6.77 -6.21
N GLY A 21 -3.46 -7.39 -6.02
CA GLY A 21 -3.54 -8.82 -5.70
C GLY A 21 -3.36 -9.06 -4.21
N GLN A 22 -3.03 -10.29 -3.85
CA GLN A 22 -2.84 -10.67 -2.46
C GLN A 22 -1.58 -10.03 -1.89
N PRO A 23 -1.65 -9.44 -0.69
CA PRO A 23 -0.45 -8.92 -0.05
C PRO A 23 0.47 -10.07 0.38
N ARG A 24 1.77 -9.81 0.32
CA ARG A 24 2.76 -10.74 0.84
C ARG A 24 2.75 -10.75 2.37
N LEU A 25 2.40 -9.62 2.96
CA LEU A 25 2.37 -9.45 4.40
C LEU A 25 1.13 -8.64 4.77
N ASP A 26 0.46 -9.06 5.84
CA ASP A 26 -0.74 -8.39 6.36
C ASP A 26 -0.66 -8.49 7.89
N VAL A 27 -0.25 -7.42 8.54
CA VAL A 27 -0.03 -7.40 9.99
C VAL A 27 -0.72 -6.21 10.63
N ILE A 28 -1.01 -6.36 11.92
CA ILE A 28 -1.56 -5.28 12.74
C ILE A 28 -0.45 -4.80 13.66
N GLU A 29 -0.23 -3.47 13.66
CA GLU A 29 0.77 -2.81 14.48
C GLU A 29 0.08 -1.66 15.22
N GLY A 30 -0.29 -1.89 16.48
CA GLY A 30 -1.07 -0.91 17.24
C GLY A 30 -2.43 -0.67 16.58
N ASP A 31 -2.71 0.57 16.23
CA ASP A 31 -3.95 0.94 15.52
C ASP A 31 -3.82 0.79 14.01
N ALA A 32 -2.61 0.56 13.53
CA ALA A 32 -2.34 0.47 12.10
C ALA A 32 -2.46 -0.96 11.61
N ARG A 33 -2.90 -1.10 10.37
CA ARG A 33 -2.79 -2.34 9.62
C ARG A 33 -1.82 -2.09 8.48
N LYS A 34 -0.84 -2.94 8.31
CA LYS A 34 0.17 -2.81 7.27
C LYS A 34 -0.01 -3.93 6.26
N LEU A 35 -0.18 -3.57 5.01
CA LEU A 35 -0.17 -4.51 3.89
C LEU A 35 1.09 -4.29 3.08
N GLN A 36 1.77 -5.37 2.73
CA GLN A 36 2.95 -5.28 1.89
C GLN A 36 2.69 -6.01 0.59
N PHE A 37 2.88 -5.29 -0.52
CA PHE A 37 2.79 -5.85 -1.86
C PHE A 37 4.17 -5.83 -2.49
N SER A 38 4.55 -6.88 -3.17
CA SER A 38 5.89 -6.95 -3.76
C SER A 38 5.86 -7.46 -5.19
N GLY A 39 6.81 -6.98 -5.97
CA GLY A 39 7.06 -7.41 -7.33
C GLY A 39 8.52 -7.30 -7.63
N ARG A 40 8.91 -7.44 -8.90
CA ARG A 40 10.31 -7.36 -9.29
C ARG A 40 10.91 -5.98 -9.09
N ALA A 41 10.10 -4.95 -9.35
CA ALA A 41 10.60 -3.58 -9.34
C ALA A 41 10.74 -3.03 -7.93
N CYS A 42 9.76 -3.31 -7.06
CA CYS A 42 9.69 -2.64 -5.77
C CYS A 42 8.82 -3.40 -4.77
N VAL A 43 8.93 -2.95 -3.53
CA VAL A 43 8.07 -3.38 -2.42
C VAL A 43 7.28 -2.16 -1.98
N LEU A 44 5.97 -2.31 -1.89
CA LEU A 44 5.06 -1.24 -1.47
C LEU A 44 4.44 -1.62 -0.13
N ASP A 45 4.67 -0.77 0.87
CA ASP A 45 4.04 -0.90 2.18
C ASP A 45 2.90 0.10 2.25
N VAL A 46 1.71 -0.38 2.57
CA VAL A 46 0.52 0.47 2.71
C VAL A 46 0.06 0.40 4.16
N TYR A 47 -0.05 1.56 4.80
CA TYR A 47 -0.47 1.68 6.19
C TYR A 47 -1.90 2.19 6.24
N LEU A 48 -2.75 1.42 6.91
CA LEU A 48 -4.18 1.72 7.01
C LEU A 48 -4.54 1.99 8.46
N TYR A 49 -5.37 3.01 8.65
CA TYR A 49 -5.89 3.35 9.97
C TYR A 49 -7.40 3.52 9.88
N PRO A 50 -8.16 3.17 10.93
CA PRO A 50 -9.59 3.46 10.94
C PRO A 50 -9.79 4.97 11.01
N PRO A 51 -10.66 5.54 10.15
CA PRO A 51 -10.92 6.98 10.19
C PRO A 51 -11.71 7.41 11.44
N SER A 52 -12.36 6.47 12.09
CA SER A 52 -13.06 6.68 13.34
C SER A 52 -13.16 5.35 14.08
N PRO A 53 -13.44 5.35 15.39
CA PRO A 53 -13.58 4.10 16.15
C PRO A 53 -14.62 3.17 15.51
N GLY A 54 -14.22 1.93 15.29
CA GLY A 54 -15.09 0.91 14.71
C GLY A 54 -15.24 0.94 13.20
N ALA A 55 -14.67 1.93 12.53
CA ALA A 55 -14.71 2.00 11.06
C ALA A 55 -13.64 1.10 10.44
N ALA A 56 -13.88 0.67 9.20
CA ALA A 56 -12.92 -0.12 8.45
C ALA A 56 -11.65 0.70 8.20
N PRO A 57 -10.46 0.08 8.32
CA PRO A 57 -9.22 0.79 8.05
C PRO A 57 -9.12 1.27 6.60
N ARG A 58 -8.52 2.46 6.43
CA ARG A 58 -8.27 3.04 5.11
C ARG A 58 -6.82 3.48 5.01
N ALA A 59 -6.27 3.36 3.81
CA ALA A 59 -4.88 3.71 3.56
C ALA A 59 -4.65 5.20 3.77
N THR A 60 -3.66 5.53 4.59
CA THR A 60 -3.27 6.91 4.89
C THR A 60 -1.85 7.23 4.46
N TYR A 61 -1.01 6.21 4.36
CA TYR A 61 0.40 6.40 4.05
C TYR A 61 0.93 5.21 3.28
N VAL A 62 1.85 5.47 2.36
CA VAL A 62 2.55 4.41 1.63
C VAL A 62 4.05 4.69 1.66
N ASP A 63 4.83 3.61 1.59
CA ASP A 63 6.26 3.66 1.47
C ASP A 63 6.67 2.69 0.36
N ALA A 64 7.67 3.05 -0.42
CA ALA A 64 8.10 2.22 -1.54
C ALA A 64 9.63 2.09 -1.53
N ARG A 65 10.10 0.86 -1.71
CA ARG A 65 11.52 0.53 -1.71
C ARG A 65 11.83 -0.35 -2.89
N ARG A 66 13.06 -0.23 -3.40
CA ARG A 66 13.52 -1.10 -4.47
C ARG A 66 13.72 -2.52 -3.93
N GLU A 67 13.24 -3.50 -4.68
CA GLU A 67 13.29 -4.90 -4.24
C GLU A 67 14.73 -5.37 -4.04
N SER A 68 15.64 -4.96 -4.93
CA SER A 68 17.00 -5.51 -4.94
C SER A 68 17.85 -5.06 -3.75
N ASP A 69 17.69 -3.81 -3.28
CA ASP A 69 18.59 -3.26 -2.27
C ASP A 69 17.90 -2.46 -1.16
N GLY A 70 16.58 -2.34 -1.20
CA GLY A 70 15.83 -1.62 -0.19
C GLY A 70 15.93 -0.10 -0.24
N GLN A 71 16.55 0.46 -1.28
CA GLN A 71 16.63 1.90 -1.45
C GLN A 71 15.26 2.48 -1.74
N ASP A 72 15.02 3.71 -1.28
CA ASP A 72 13.76 4.40 -1.56
C ASP A 72 13.57 4.58 -3.06
N VAL A 73 12.34 4.38 -3.50
CA VAL A 73 11.96 4.64 -4.90
C VAL A 73 10.70 5.50 -4.91
N ASP A 74 10.40 6.07 -6.07
CA ASP A 74 9.21 6.88 -6.25
C ASP A 74 7.94 6.06 -5.98
N ARG A 75 7.08 6.55 -5.11
CA ARG A 75 5.88 5.83 -4.68
C ARG A 75 4.91 5.62 -5.82
N ALA A 76 4.65 6.66 -6.62
CA ALA A 76 3.73 6.55 -7.74
C ALA A 76 4.23 5.56 -8.79
N SER A 77 5.54 5.54 -9.04
CA SER A 77 6.14 4.58 -9.96
C SER A 77 6.00 3.15 -9.47
N CYS A 78 6.20 2.95 -8.16
CA CYS A 78 6.02 1.63 -7.56
C CYS A 78 4.57 1.16 -7.66
N VAL A 79 3.62 2.05 -7.35
CA VAL A 79 2.20 1.74 -7.48
C VAL A 79 1.87 1.32 -8.91
N ALA A 80 2.35 2.08 -9.90
CA ALA A 80 2.11 1.76 -11.31
C ALA A 80 2.70 0.40 -11.69
N ALA A 81 3.91 0.10 -11.17
CA ALA A 81 4.60 -1.14 -11.49
C ALA A 81 3.88 -2.37 -10.91
N LEU A 82 3.26 -2.23 -9.74
CA LEU A 82 2.61 -3.34 -9.06
C LEU A 82 1.12 -3.49 -9.40
N ARG A 83 0.53 -2.46 -9.98
CA ARG A 83 -0.91 -2.46 -10.26
C ARG A 83 -1.27 -3.51 -11.29
N ARG A 84 -2.28 -4.29 -11.01
CA ARG A 84 -2.85 -5.26 -11.94
C ARG A 84 -3.85 -4.58 -12.85
N ASN A 85 -3.97 -5.10 -14.03
CA ASN A 85 -4.98 -4.64 -15.00
C ASN A 85 -6.28 -5.43 -14.85
#